data_83e938250c59c682afe1fbf6a0e4a6fd
#
_entry.id   83e938250c59c682afe1fbf6a0e4a6fd
#
_cell.length_a   1.000
_cell.length_b   1.000
_cell.length_c   1.000
_cell.angle_alpha   90.00
_cell.angle_beta   90.00
_cell.angle_gamma   90.00
#
_symmetry.space_group_name_H-M   'P 1'
#
loop_
_entity.id
_entity.type
_entity.pdbx_description
1 polymer ?
#
loop_
_entity_poly.entity_id
_entity_poly.type
_entity_poly.pdbx_seq_one_letter_code
_entity_poly.pdbx_strand_id
1 'polypeptide(L)'
;SVALVACATAFVVTLAGCGSDSKTSSASSSSTTTSSVAQPLASSTTETAPAEPASACPMTPPANGGAPEWTLRGTTGSVAVTGSTATAAPVVTVTAPFSVTETQVHTLQPGDGPVVASTATVTVCYMGVNGRDGSVFDSSYERGEPVDFPLNGVVPGFQKAIAGQKVGSTVAVAMASADGYPDGEPRAGIAPGDSLVFAIKSLGAA
;
A
#
# COMPACT_ATOMS: atom_id res chain seq x y z
N SER A 1 -25.49 23.02 -34.53
CA SER A 1 -26.90 23.21 -34.16
C SER A 1 -27.29 22.20 -33.08
N VAL A 2 -27.43 22.74 -31.91
CA VAL A 2 -28.48 22.52 -30.87
C VAL A 2 -28.79 21.08 -30.44
N ALA A 3 -28.59 20.72 -29.18
CA ALA A 3 -29.58 20.84 -28.11
C ALA A 3 -28.99 20.48 -26.74
N LEU A 4 -29.16 21.40 -25.83
CA LEU A 4 -29.12 21.20 -24.36
C LEU A 4 -30.31 20.34 -23.93
N VAL A 5 -30.11 19.39 -23.03
CA VAL A 5 -31.17 18.93 -22.11
C VAL A 5 -30.56 18.85 -20.70
N ALA A 6 -31.00 19.80 -19.88
CA ALA A 6 -30.86 19.77 -18.44
C ALA A 6 -31.98 18.93 -17.85
N CYS A 7 -31.67 18.02 -16.93
CA CYS A 7 -32.63 17.45 -15.99
C CYS A 7 -32.04 17.48 -14.59
N ALA A 8 -32.51 18.46 -13.82
CA ALA A 8 -32.37 18.51 -12.38
C ALA A 8 -33.47 17.64 -11.76
N THR A 9 -33.13 16.75 -10.85
CA THR A 9 -34.06 16.18 -9.88
C THR A 9 -33.45 16.26 -8.49
N ALA A 10 -34.01 17.17 -7.72
CA ALA A 10 -33.82 17.28 -6.30
C ALA A 10 -34.60 16.15 -5.60
N PHE A 11 -33.97 15.44 -4.68
CA PHE A 11 -34.65 14.65 -3.65
C PHE A 11 -34.29 15.20 -2.29
N VAL A 12 -35.30 15.83 -1.71
CA VAL A 12 -35.37 16.17 -0.27
C VAL A 12 -36.01 14.95 0.41
N VAL A 13 -35.41 14.41 1.44
CA VAL A 13 -36.11 13.59 2.43
C VAL A 13 -35.64 14.01 3.84
N THR A 14 -36.65 14.33 4.57
CA THR A 14 -36.77 14.88 5.90
C THR A 14 -36.39 13.95 7.04
N LEU A 15 -36.01 14.62 8.15
CA LEU A 15 -35.81 14.16 9.54
C LEU A 15 -36.97 13.36 10.14
N ALA A 16 -36.66 12.53 11.09
CA ALA A 16 -37.23 12.34 12.44
C ALA A 16 -36.75 10.97 12.97
N GLY A 17 -36.41 10.76 14.23
CA GLY A 17 -36.67 11.38 15.50
C GLY A 17 -35.99 10.55 16.61
N CYS A 18 -35.72 11.26 17.65
CA CYS A 18 -35.89 10.98 19.07
C CYS A 18 -35.81 9.57 19.66
N GLY A 19 -35.02 9.43 20.68
CA GLY A 19 -35.39 9.20 22.08
C GLY A 19 -34.52 8.12 22.68
N SER A 20 -34.03 8.17 23.78
CA SER A 20 -34.21 8.57 25.16
C SER A 20 -33.31 7.72 26.06
N ASP A 21 -32.65 8.39 26.94
CA ASP A 21 -32.35 8.14 28.33
C ASP A 21 -32.46 6.73 28.95
N SER A 22 -31.44 6.38 29.75
CA SER A 22 -31.51 5.98 31.17
C SER A 22 -30.10 5.70 31.71
N LYS A 23 -29.54 6.55 32.49
CA LYS A 23 -29.39 6.64 33.96
C LYS A 23 -29.33 5.27 34.69
N THR A 24 -28.25 5.01 35.45
CA THR A 24 -28.19 5.03 36.92
C THR A 24 -27.02 4.16 37.39
N SER A 25 -26.04 4.77 38.00
CA SER A 25 -25.71 4.90 39.43
C SER A 25 -24.98 3.74 40.11
N SER A 26 -23.89 4.15 40.72
CA SER A 26 -23.40 3.87 42.08
C SER A 26 -22.86 2.46 42.35
N ALA A 27 -21.81 2.22 43.07
CA ALA A 27 -21.24 2.90 44.22
C ALA A 27 -19.84 2.32 44.56
N SER A 28 -19.09 3.16 45.19
CA SER A 28 -17.92 2.98 46.05
C SER A 28 -17.76 1.62 46.77
N SER A 29 -16.51 1.19 46.89
CA SER A 29 -15.98 0.78 48.21
C SER A 29 -14.45 0.83 48.18
N SER A 30 -13.92 1.66 49.03
CA SER A 30 -12.53 1.77 49.43
C SER A 30 -12.09 0.53 50.23
N SER A 31 -10.87 0.08 50.05
CA SER A 31 -10.12 -0.61 51.10
C SER A 31 -8.63 -0.41 50.88
N THR A 32 -8.07 0.43 51.68
CA THR A 32 -6.67 0.63 51.97
C THR A 32 -6.07 -0.61 52.59
N THR A 33 -4.97 -1.11 52.08
CA THR A 33 -4.01 -1.84 52.92
C THR A 33 -2.60 -1.64 52.39
N THR A 34 -1.83 -0.95 53.17
CA THR A 34 -0.38 -0.73 53.11
C THR A 34 0.33 -2.04 53.39
N SER A 35 1.25 -2.45 52.51
CA SER A 35 2.39 -3.26 52.93
C SER A 35 3.54 -3.05 51.94
N SER A 36 4.53 -2.36 52.44
CA SER A 36 5.88 -2.29 51.96
C SER A 36 6.54 -3.67 52.01
N VAL A 37 7.23 -4.11 50.95
CA VAL A 37 8.54 -4.82 51.02
C VAL A 37 9.11 -5.03 49.62
N ALA A 38 10.37 -4.61 49.47
CA ALA A 38 11.45 -5.13 48.62
C ALA A 38 11.24 -5.27 47.10
N GLN A 39 11.95 -4.40 46.35
CA GLN A 39 12.35 -4.63 44.98
C GLN A 39 13.28 -5.84 44.83
N PRO A 40 13.12 -6.64 43.79
CA PRO A 40 14.22 -7.20 43.07
C PRO A 40 14.41 -6.44 41.76
N LEU A 41 15.65 -6.13 41.44
CA LEU A 41 16.09 -5.71 40.12
C LEU A 41 15.64 -6.77 39.08
N ALA A 42 14.61 -6.49 38.35
CA ALA A 42 14.27 -7.26 37.15
C ALA A 42 14.91 -6.58 35.95
N SER A 43 15.88 -7.28 35.38
CA SER A 43 16.46 -7.00 34.09
C SER A 43 15.35 -6.71 33.09
N SER A 44 15.32 -5.51 32.53
CA SER A 44 14.46 -5.17 31.40
C SER A 44 14.91 -5.95 30.18
N THR A 45 14.39 -7.15 30.02
CA THR A 45 14.39 -7.80 28.71
C THR A 45 13.40 -6.99 27.88
N THR A 46 13.91 -6.20 26.97
CA THR A 46 13.10 -5.56 25.94
C THR A 46 12.55 -6.68 25.06
N GLU A 47 11.41 -7.20 25.43
CA GLU A 47 10.58 -8.04 24.58
C GLU A 47 10.09 -7.16 23.47
N THR A 48 10.73 -7.28 22.30
CA THR A 48 10.23 -6.67 21.06
C THR A 48 8.88 -7.33 20.77
N ALA A 49 7.81 -6.61 21.11
CA ALA A 49 6.46 -7.02 20.73
C ALA A 49 6.44 -7.25 19.20
N PRO A 50 5.77 -8.32 18.72
CA PRO A 50 5.55 -8.50 17.30
C PRO A 50 4.88 -7.23 16.77
N ALA A 51 5.45 -6.61 15.74
CA ALA A 51 4.84 -5.47 15.09
C ALA A 51 3.45 -5.90 14.59
N GLU A 52 2.40 -5.28 15.10
CA GLU A 52 1.06 -5.47 14.55
C GLU A 52 1.13 -5.15 13.05
N PRO A 53 0.43 -5.93 12.19
CA PRO A 53 0.40 -5.65 10.76
C PRO A 53 -0.10 -4.21 10.57
N ALA A 54 0.62 -3.43 9.78
CA ALA A 54 0.28 -2.04 9.53
C ALA A 54 -1.15 -1.98 8.96
N SER A 55 -2.06 -1.37 9.71
CA SER A 55 -3.48 -1.23 9.32
C SER A 55 -3.71 -0.11 8.30
N ALA A 56 -2.66 0.63 7.92
CA ALA A 56 -2.73 1.78 7.04
C ALA A 56 -1.49 1.91 6.15
N CYS A 57 -1.67 2.51 4.99
CA CYS A 57 -0.58 2.90 4.11
C CYS A 57 -0.12 4.33 4.48
N PRO A 58 1.16 4.57 4.79
CA PRO A 58 1.63 5.91 5.11
C PRO A 58 1.51 6.83 3.90
N MET A 59 0.90 8.00 4.09
CA MET A 59 0.64 8.95 2.99
C MET A 59 1.78 9.95 2.77
N THR A 60 2.65 10.11 3.76
CA THR A 60 3.72 11.11 3.72
C THR A 60 4.93 10.57 2.97
N PRO A 61 5.45 11.26 1.95
CA PRO A 61 6.70 10.86 1.32
C PRO A 61 7.88 11.02 2.30
N PRO A 62 8.99 10.28 2.09
CA PRO A 62 10.15 10.41 2.95
C PRO A 62 10.76 11.81 2.85
N ALA A 63 11.29 12.30 3.98
CA ALA A 63 12.01 13.56 4.00
C ALA A 63 13.19 13.52 3.00
N ASN A 64 13.36 14.56 2.19
CA ASN A 64 14.39 14.66 1.15
C ASN A 64 14.32 13.57 0.05
N GLY A 65 13.14 12.98 -0.20
CA GLY A 65 12.92 11.99 -1.24
C GLY A 65 13.51 10.60 -0.96
N GLY A 66 14.33 10.45 0.09
CA GLY A 66 15.05 9.21 0.38
C GLY A 66 16.15 8.90 -0.64
N ALA A 67 17.10 8.03 -0.28
CA ALA A 67 18.06 7.49 -1.23
C ALA A 67 17.43 6.31 -2.00
N PRO A 68 17.55 6.25 -3.33
CA PRO A 68 17.05 5.11 -4.09
C PRO A 68 17.72 3.80 -3.64
N GLU A 69 16.90 2.80 -3.33
CA GLU A 69 17.34 1.45 -2.99
C GLU A 69 17.53 0.59 -4.25
N TRP A 70 16.85 0.96 -5.32
CA TRP A 70 16.98 0.32 -6.62
C TRP A 70 16.94 1.32 -7.76
N THR A 71 17.84 1.15 -8.71
CA THR A 71 17.86 1.90 -9.97
C THR A 71 17.96 0.91 -11.12
N LEU A 72 17.17 1.14 -12.17
CA LEU A 72 17.17 0.32 -13.36
C LEU A 72 17.23 1.20 -14.61
N ARG A 73 18.16 0.87 -15.52
CA ARG A 73 18.14 1.38 -16.89
C ARG A 73 17.23 0.49 -17.73
N GLY A 74 16.26 1.10 -18.37
CA GLY A 74 15.41 0.41 -19.36
C GLY A 74 16.04 0.33 -20.74
N THR A 75 15.29 -0.13 -21.70
CA THR A 75 15.58 0.00 -23.14
C THR A 75 15.61 1.47 -23.50
N THR A 76 14.71 2.26 -22.92
CA THR A 76 14.73 3.71 -22.88
C THR A 76 14.63 4.16 -21.43
N GLY A 77 15.16 5.34 -21.13
CA GLY A 77 15.04 5.95 -19.83
C GLY A 77 15.63 5.15 -18.65
N SER A 78 15.21 5.50 -17.47
CA SER A 78 15.59 4.83 -16.23
C SER A 78 14.54 5.06 -15.14
N VAL A 79 14.56 4.20 -14.12
CA VAL A 79 13.76 4.35 -12.92
C VAL A 79 14.64 4.27 -11.68
N ALA A 80 14.27 5.02 -10.64
CA ALA A 80 14.85 4.96 -9.31
C ALA A 80 13.71 4.79 -8.30
N VAL A 81 13.82 3.81 -7.41
CA VAL A 81 12.80 3.47 -6.42
C VAL A 81 13.37 3.52 -5.03
N THR A 82 12.71 4.27 -4.16
CA THR A 82 12.88 4.24 -2.71
C THR A 82 11.68 3.51 -2.11
N GLY A 83 11.92 2.48 -1.33
CA GLY A 83 10.87 1.67 -0.71
C GLY A 83 10.09 2.45 0.36
N SER A 84 8.89 1.98 0.67
CA SER A 84 8.12 2.51 1.79
C SER A 84 8.68 2.03 3.13
N THR A 85 8.50 2.85 4.16
CA THR A 85 8.78 2.50 5.56
C THR A 85 7.48 2.40 6.36
N ALA A 86 7.56 2.18 7.65
CA ALA A 86 6.39 2.21 8.53
C ALA A 86 5.68 3.59 8.56
N THR A 87 6.41 4.66 8.25
CA THR A 87 5.93 6.05 8.38
C THR A 87 6.00 6.86 7.09
N ALA A 88 6.56 6.30 6.03
CA ALA A 88 6.73 7.01 4.76
C ALA A 88 6.28 6.18 3.56
N ALA A 89 5.59 6.83 2.63
CA ALA A 89 5.23 6.29 1.31
C ALA A 89 6.49 6.06 0.46
N PRO A 90 6.45 5.19 -0.56
CA PRO A 90 7.57 5.00 -1.47
C PRO A 90 7.74 6.23 -2.39
N VAL A 91 8.92 6.32 -3.00
CA VAL A 91 9.18 7.28 -4.08
C VAL A 91 9.62 6.52 -5.32
N VAL A 92 8.95 6.77 -6.43
CA VAL A 92 9.31 6.25 -7.75
C VAL A 92 9.62 7.42 -8.65
N THR A 93 10.87 7.53 -9.08
CA THR A 93 11.33 8.57 -10.00
C THR A 93 11.62 7.95 -11.35
N VAL A 94 10.95 8.43 -12.39
CA VAL A 94 11.12 7.97 -13.77
C VAL A 94 11.84 9.04 -14.60
N THR A 95 12.94 8.64 -15.24
CA THR A 95 13.52 9.40 -16.34
C THR A 95 12.84 8.95 -17.62
N ALA A 96 11.82 9.67 -18.00
CA ALA A 96 10.90 9.31 -19.10
C ALA A 96 11.50 9.62 -20.50
N PRO A 97 11.05 8.90 -21.54
CA PRO A 97 10.23 7.71 -21.47
C PRO A 97 11.05 6.49 -20.99
N PHE A 98 10.49 5.71 -20.05
CA PHE A 98 11.10 4.49 -19.56
C PHE A 98 10.36 3.26 -20.12
N SER A 99 11.11 2.29 -20.63
CA SER A 99 10.55 1.02 -21.10
C SER A 99 11.47 -0.15 -20.81
N VAL A 100 10.87 -1.33 -20.60
CA VAL A 100 11.57 -2.61 -20.47
C VAL A 100 10.93 -3.65 -21.37
N THR A 101 11.73 -4.57 -21.89
CA THR A 101 11.26 -5.70 -22.71
C THR A 101 10.84 -6.90 -21.88
N GLU A 102 11.35 -7.00 -20.66
CA GLU A 102 11.08 -8.06 -19.71
C GLU A 102 10.77 -7.48 -18.35
N THR A 103 9.84 -8.09 -17.64
CA THR A 103 9.49 -7.71 -16.26
C THR A 103 10.64 -8.05 -15.32
N GLN A 104 11.09 -7.06 -14.57
CA GLN A 104 12.16 -7.18 -13.59
C GLN A 104 11.62 -6.89 -12.20
N VAL A 105 11.84 -7.81 -11.27
CA VAL A 105 11.44 -7.71 -9.87
C VAL A 105 12.67 -7.55 -9.00
N HIS A 106 12.63 -6.62 -8.06
CA HIS A 106 13.70 -6.40 -7.10
C HIS A 106 13.12 -6.27 -5.69
N THR A 107 13.62 -7.11 -4.77
CA THR A 107 13.24 -7.00 -3.36
C THR A 107 14.08 -5.90 -2.72
N LEU A 108 13.44 -4.79 -2.39
CA LEU A 108 14.08 -3.65 -1.71
C LEU A 108 14.40 -4.01 -0.27
N GLN A 109 13.42 -4.58 0.44
CA GLN A 109 13.58 -5.07 1.79
C GLN A 109 12.86 -6.42 1.93
N PRO A 110 13.56 -7.49 2.35
CA PRO A 110 12.92 -8.76 2.61
C PRO A 110 12.03 -8.67 3.86
N GLY A 111 10.89 -9.33 3.83
CA GLY A 111 10.05 -9.56 5.00
C GLY A 111 10.53 -10.76 5.82
N ASP A 112 9.95 -10.92 6.98
CA ASP A 112 10.24 -12.00 7.94
C ASP A 112 9.03 -12.96 8.12
N GLY A 113 7.87 -12.59 7.55
CA GLY A 113 6.65 -13.40 7.62
C GLY A 113 6.68 -14.64 6.72
N PRO A 114 5.55 -15.34 6.61
CA PRO A 114 5.43 -16.52 5.74
C PRO A 114 5.61 -16.19 4.27
N VAL A 115 5.99 -17.19 3.47
CA VAL A 115 6.11 -17.07 2.01
C VAL A 115 4.72 -16.97 1.39
N VAL A 116 4.53 -16.01 0.50
CA VAL A 116 3.27 -15.76 -0.19
C VAL A 116 3.08 -16.80 -1.31
N ALA A 117 1.99 -17.56 -1.23
CA ALA A 117 1.62 -18.49 -2.28
C ALA A 117 1.10 -17.75 -3.52
N SER A 118 1.31 -18.31 -4.72
CA SER A 118 0.86 -17.69 -5.97
C SER A 118 -0.67 -17.56 -6.13
N THR A 119 -1.42 -18.25 -5.28
CA THR A 119 -2.90 -18.24 -5.24
C THR A 119 -3.46 -17.52 -4.02
N ALA A 120 -2.60 -16.95 -3.18
CA ALA A 120 -3.00 -16.26 -1.96
C ALA A 120 -3.80 -14.98 -2.26
N THR A 121 -4.66 -14.59 -1.34
CA THR A 121 -5.16 -13.21 -1.26
C THR A 121 -4.16 -12.42 -0.42
N VAL A 122 -3.63 -11.33 -0.98
CA VAL A 122 -2.62 -10.50 -0.32
C VAL A 122 -3.18 -9.15 0.05
N THR A 123 -2.82 -8.68 1.24
CA THR A 123 -3.06 -7.31 1.68
C THR A 123 -1.80 -6.50 1.42
N VAL A 124 -1.90 -5.45 0.61
CA VAL A 124 -0.73 -4.65 0.20
C VAL A 124 -0.98 -3.14 0.25
N CYS A 125 0.10 -2.38 0.45
CA CYS A 125 0.19 -0.99 0.03
C CYS A 125 0.99 -0.94 -1.27
N TYR A 126 0.55 -0.15 -2.27
CA TYR A 126 1.23 -0.05 -3.54
C TYR A 126 1.12 1.35 -4.17
N MET A 127 2.07 1.66 -5.04
CA MET A 127 2.07 2.81 -5.92
C MET A 127 2.44 2.34 -7.33
N GLY A 128 1.61 2.68 -8.31
CA GLY A 128 1.80 2.40 -9.72
C GLY A 128 2.12 3.67 -10.51
N VAL A 129 3.21 3.65 -11.25
CA VAL A 129 3.74 4.79 -12.02
C VAL A 129 3.89 4.38 -13.49
N ASN A 130 3.45 5.25 -14.39
CA ASN A 130 3.61 5.04 -15.83
C ASN A 130 5.03 5.36 -16.27
N GLY A 131 5.69 4.42 -16.95
CA GLY A 131 7.03 4.61 -17.48
C GLY A 131 7.10 5.65 -18.60
N ARG A 132 6.01 5.86 -19.35
CA ARG A 132 5.95 6.79 -20.47
C ARG A 132 6.20 8.23 -20.05
N ASP A 133 5.67 8.66 -18.90
CA ASP A 133 5.68 10.06 -18.46
C ASP A 133 5.97 10.25 -16.96
N GLY A 134 6.06 9.19 -16.19
CA GLY A 134 6.30 9.25 -14.73
C GLY A 134 5.07 9.61 -13.91
N SER A 135 3.88 9.62 -14.50
CA SER A 135 2.63 9.89 -13.76
C SER A 135 2.25 8.71 -12.85
N VAL A 136 1.79 9.02 -11.65
CA VAL A 136 1.15 8.04 -10.77
C VAL A 136 -0.25 7.79 -11.31
N PHE A 137 -0.57 6.56 -11.68
CA PHE A 137 -1.89 6.22 -12.21
C PHE A 137 -2.79 5.54 -11.17
N ASP A 138 -2.20 4.93 -10.14
CA ASP A 138 -2.93 4.36 -9.02
C ASP A 138 -2.03 4.23 -7.79
N SER A 139 -2.56 4.55 -6.60
CA SER A 139 -1.81 4.47 -5.36
C SER A 139 -2.71 4.26 -4.15
N SER A 140 -2.50 3.19 -3.43
CA SER A 140 -3.13 2.97 -2.13
C SER A 140 -2.53 3.87 -1.04
N TYR A 141 -1.29 4.35 -1.23
CA TYR A 141 -0.67 5.33 -0.32
C TYR A 141 -1.38 6.68 -0.35
N GLU A 142 -1.90 7.12 -1.52
CA GLU A 142 -2.69 8.35 -1.62
C GLU A 142 -4.04 8.22 -0.91
N ARG A 143 -4.59 7.01 -0.84
CA ARG A 143 -5.83 6.70 -0.13
C ARG A 143 -5.62 6.45 1.37
N GLY A 144 -4.38 6.17 1.78
CA GLY A 144 -4.04 5.83 3.16
C GLY A 144 -4.47 4.43 3.62
N GLU A 145 -5.02 3.61 2.74
CA GLU A 145 -5.63 2.33 3.06
C GLU A 145 -5.00 1.19 2.24
N PRO A 146 -4.71 0.02 2.86
CA PRO A 146 -4.31 -1.18 2.16
C PRO A 146 -5.42 -1.71 1.25
N VAL A 147 -5.03 -2.53 0.28
CA VAL A 147 -5.95 -3.18 -0.65
C VAL A 147 -5.69 -4.68 -0.66
N ASP A 148 -6.76 -5.46 -0.68
CA ASP A 148 -6.71 -6.91 -0.82
C ASP A 148 -6.83 -7.32 -2.28
N PHE A 149 -5.90 -8.18 -2.73
CA PHE A 149 -5.92 -8.74 -4.08
C PHE A 149 -5.76 -10.25 -4.06
N PRO A 150 -6.65 -11.01 -4.71
CA PRO A 150 -6.36 -12.40 -5.06
C PRO A 150 -5.28 -12.40 -6.16
N LEU A 151 -4.12 -13.01 -5.90
CA LEU A 151 -2.98 -12.97 -6.83
C LEU A 151 -3.27 -13.63 -8.20
N ASN A 152 -4.24 -14.53 -8.25
CA ASN A 152 -4.70 -15.12 -9.52
C ASN A 152 -5.63 -14.19 -10.33
N GLY A 153 -6.04 -13.05 -9.77
CA GLY A 153 -6.90 -12.05 -10.41
C GLY A 153 -6.21 -10.74 -10.81
N VAL A 154 -4.91 -10.61 -10.52
CA VAL A 154 -4.12 -9.44 -10.91
C VAL A 154 -3.33 -9.66 -12.20
N VAL A 155 -2.80 -8.60 -12.79
CA VAL A 155 -1.92 -8.70 -13.97
C VAL A 155 -0.67 -9.54 -13.66
N PRO A 156 -0.14 -10.30 -14.66
CA PRO A 156 0.95 -11.25 -14.43
C PRO A 156 2.19 -10.64 -13.76
N GLY A 157 2.56 -9.44 -14.12
CA GLY A 157 3.72 -8.76 -13.53
C GLY A 157 3.55 -8.44 -12.06
N PHE A 158 2.34 -8.09 -11.62
CA PHE A 158 2.03 -7.85 -10.20
C PHE A 158 2.10 -9.15 -9.39
N GLN A 159 1.55 -10.23 -9.94
CA GLN A 159 1.67 -11.57 -9.35
C GLN A 159 3.12 -12.00 -9.21
N LYS A 160 3.94 -11.83 -10.28
CA LYS A 160 5.38 -12.14 -10.27
C LYS A 160 6.15 -11.37 -9.20
N ALA A 161 5.73 -10.14 -8.91
CA ALA A 161 6.39 -9.29 -7.92
C ALA A 161 6.15 -9.78 -6.48
N ILE A 162 5.03 -10.45 -6.20
CA ILE A 162 4.59 -10.78 -4.84
C ILE A 162 4.71 -12.27 -4.54
N ALA A 163 4.36 -13.14 -5.49
CA ALA A 163 4.44 -14.58 -5.28
C ALA A 163 5.88 -15.03 -4.98
N GLY A 164 6.03 -15.84 -3.93
CA GLY A 164 7.34 -16.30 -3.45
C GLY A 164 8.08 -15.30 -2.56
N GLN A 165 7.62 -14.07 -2.43
CA GLN A 165 8.12 -13.12 -1.42
C GLN A 165 7.62 -13.52 -0.03
N LYS A 166 8.24 -12.97 1.00
CA LYS A 166 7.70 -13.09 2.37
C LYS A 166 6.77 -11.94 2.70
N VAL A 167 5.74 -12.20 3.49
CA VAL A 167 4.93 -11.14 4.09
C VAL A 167 5.85 -10.19 4.85
N GLY A 168 5.61 -8.88 4.72
CA GLY A 168 6.48 -7.83 5.23
C GLY A 168 7.52 -7.35 4.21
N SER A 169 7.68 -7.98 3.05
CA SER A 169 8.61 -7.51 2.02
C SER A 169 8.16 -6.20 1.39
N THR A 170 9.14 -5.39 1.01
CA THR A 170 8.97 -4.25 0.11
C THR A 170 9.66 -4.57 -1.20
N VAL A 171 8.93 -4.46 -2.32
CA VAL A 171 9.34 -4.90 -3.64
C VAL A 171 9.14 -3.79 -4.66
N ALA A 172 10.10 -3.63 -5.56
CA ALA A 172 9.94 -2.84 -6.78
C ALA A 172 9.80 -3.76 -7.98
N VAL A 173 8.95 -3.40 -8.94
CA VAL A 173 8.84 -4.12 -10.20
C VAL A 173 8.78 -3.12 -11.36
N ALA A 174 9.65 -3.34 -12.35
CA ALA A 174 9.53 -2.72 -13.67
C ALA A 174 8.86 -3.75 -14.59
N MET A 175 7.63 -3.47 -14.96
CA MET A 175 6.73 -4.39 -15.64
C MET A 175 6.70 -4.08 -17.13
N ALA A 176 7.03 -5.08 -17.94
CA ALA A 176 6.84 -5.00 -19.38
C ALA A 176 5.33 -4.96 -19.70
N SER A 177 4.96 -4.26 -20.77
CA SER A 177 3.56 -4.14 -21.21
C SER A 177 2.85 -5.49 -21.34
N ALA A 178 3.56 -6.52 -21.84
CA ALA A 178 3.01 -7.87 -22.00
C ALA A 178 2.58 -8.53 -20.68
N ASP A 179 3.19 -8.16 -19.56
CA ASP A 179 2.83 -8.67 -18.22
C ASP A 179 1.87 -7.71 -17.47
N GLY A 180 1.52 -6.59 -18.07
CA GLY A 180 0.62 -5.59 -17.53
C GLY A 180 -0.63 -5.41 -18.40
N TYR A 181 -0.67 -4.29 -19.13
CA TYR A 181 -1.80 -3.91 -19.98
C TYR A 181 -1.31 -3.77 -21.44
N PRO A 182 -1.17 -4.87 -22.19
CA PRO A 182 -0.63 -4.82 -23.56
C PRO A 182 -1.47 -3.97 -24.51
N ASP A 183 -2.80 -3.97 -24.31
CA ASP A 183 -3.75 -3.17 -25.09
C ASP A 183 -4.04 -1.79 -24.46
N GLY A 184 -3.33 -1.48 -23.35
CA GLY A 184 -3.54 -0.28 -22.55
C GLY A 184 -4.74 -0.38 -21.60
N GLU A 185 -4.88 0.60 -20.72
CA GLU A 185 -6.05 0.82 -19.86
C GLU A 185 -6.34 2.34 -19.83
N PRO A 186 -7.21 2.82 -20.75
CA PRO A 186 -7.48 4.25 -20.91
C PRO A 186 -8.01 4.94 -19.65
N ARG A 187 -8.75 4.20 -18.80
CA ARG A 187 -9.29 4.73 -17.53
C ARG A 187 -8.20 5.04 -16.52
N ALA A 188 -7.08 4.31 -16.59
CA ALA A 188 -5.88 4.53 -15.79
C ALA A 188 -4.83 5.38 -16.52
N GLY A 189 -5.12 5.90 -17.72
CA GLY A 189 -4.17 6.68 -18.51
C GLY A 189 -3.03 5.86 -19.11
N ILE A 190 -3.15 4.52 -19.16
CA ILE A 190 -2.14 3.62 -19.69
C ILE A 190 -2.39 3.40 -21.19
N ALA A 191 -1.40 3.72 -22.01
CA ALA A 191 -1.45 3.47 -23.45
C ALA A 191 -0.93 2.06 -23.80
N PRO A 192 -1.31 1.49 -24.95
CA PRO A 192 -0.72 0.24 -25.42
C PRO A 192 0.81 0.36 -25.52
N GLY A 193 1.50 -0.66 -24.99
CA GLY A 193 2.96 -0.69 -24.99
C GLY A 193 3.64 -0.01 -23.80
N ASP A 194 2.92 0.70 -22.93
CA ASP A 194 3.48 1.34 -21.74
C ASP A 194 4.10 0.29 -20.80
N SER A 195 5.33 0.54 -20.35
CA SER A 195 5.91 -0.16 -19.21
C SER A 195 5.48 0.52 -17.92
N LEU A 196 5.22 -0.25 -16.90
CA LEU A 196 4.75 0.25 -15.60
C LEU A 196 5.78 -0.03 -14.52
N VAL A 197 5.82 0.81 -13.51
CA VAL A 197 6.67 0.63 -12.34
C VAL A 197 5.80 0.60 -11.10
N PHE A 198 5.98 -0.41 -10.26
CA PHE A 198 5.29 -0.45 -8.98
C PHE A 198 6.29 -0.55 -7.83
N ALA A 199 5.95 0.13 -6.74
CA ALA A 199 6.52 -0.08 -5.42
C ALA A 199 5.43 -0.68 -4.53
N ILE A 200 5.70 -1.87 -3.96
CA ILE A 200 4.69 -2.69 -3.27
C ILE A 200 5.22 -3.07 -1.89
N LYS A 201 4.41 -2.90 -0.85
CA LYS A 201 4.63 -3.41 0.50
C LYS A 201 3.59 -4.48 0.80
N SER A 202 4.03 -5.71 1.04
CA SER A 202 3.15 -6.80 1.47
C SER A 202 2.91 -6.73 2.96
N LEU A 203 1.65 -6.64 3.38
CA LEU A 203 1.25 -6.53 4.78
C LEU A 203 0.72 -7.85 5.33
N GLY A 204 0.07 -8.67 4.48
CA GLY A 204 -0.53 -9.95 4.85
C GLY A 204 -0.75 -10.84 3.63
N ALA A 205 -0.96 -12.12 3.90
CA ALA A 205 -1.38 -13.11 2.90
C ALA A 205 -2.23 -14.21 3.58
N ALA A 206 -3.33 -14.60 2.91
CA ALA A 206 -4.25 -15.65 3.36
C ALA A 206 -4.57 -16.63 2.21
#